data_4ad351625b682a66d207f55884370191
#
_entry.id   4ad351625b682a66d207f55884370191
#
_cell.length_a   1.000
_cell.length_b   1.000
_cell.length_c   1.000
_cell.angle_alpha   90.00
_cell.angle_beta   90.00
_cell.angle_gamma   90.00
#
_symmetry.space_group_name_H-M   'P 1'
#
loop_
_entity.id
_entity.type
_entity.pdbx_description
1 polymer ?
#
loop_
_entity_poly.entity_id
_entity_poly.type
_entity_poly.pdbx_seq_one_letter_code
_entity_poly.pdbx_strand_id
1 'polypeptide(L)'
;LVICSDEQLVLKTEDLQKLFEGYAEDRNGDGKVLVSVQYTPIDEEAGSDPQAYQANITKVIGEIQANDSLIMIGDTSTLEKIGLKEYCVDFSAIYPDNSAAQKLGIELSKTKLNEKLELSSPLSDDIYLCVQQIDGNAKEKIKANHEHALSIADKFLKELS
;
A
#
# COMPACT_ATOMS: atom_id res chain seq x y z
N LEU A 1 0.95 -6.76 1.14
CA LEU A 1 0.29 -5.61 0.51
C LEU A 1 -1.22 -5.77 0.54
N VAL A 2 -1.93 -4.78 1.06
CA VAL A 2 -3.41 -4.77 1.07
C VAL A 2 -3.90 -3.66 0.15
N ILE A 3 -4.86 -3.98 -0.72
CA ILE A 3 -5.58 -3.03 -1.56
C ILE A 3 -6.97 -2.85 -0.95
N CYS A 4 -7.33 -1.63 -0.58
CA CYS A 4 -8.60 -1.31 0.07
C CYS A 4 -9.58 -0.57 -0.85
N SER A 5 -9.10 0.05 -1.91
CA SER A 5 -9.89 0.80 -2.89
C SER A 5 -9.28 0.66 -4.29
N ASP A 6 -10.06 0.96 -5.31
CA ASP A 6 -9.77 0.86 -6.74
C ASP A 6 -9.89 -0.55 -7.35
N GLU A 7 -11.01 -0.76 -8.04
CA GLU A 7 -11.33 -2.05 -8.69
C GLU A 7 -10.37 -2.41 -9.83
N GLN A 8 -9.77 -1.42 -10.52
CA GLN A 8 -8.85 -1.72 -11.62
C GLN A 8 -7.56 -2.37 -11.11
N LEU A 9 -7.06 -1.94 -9.94
CA LEU A 9 -5.91 -2.55 -9.29
C LEU A 9 -6.21 -3.98 -8.84
N VAL A 10 -7.46 -4.24 -8.47
CA VAL A 10 -7.92 -5.61 -8.15
C VAL A 10 -7.82 -6.54 -9.34
N LEU A 11 -8.23 -6.07 -10.53
CA LEU A 11 -8.12 -6.85 -11.76
C LEU A 11 -6.66 -7.12 -12.17
N LYS A 12 -5.71 -6.36 -11.62
CA LYS A 12 -4.27 -6.46 -11.88
C LYS A 12 -3.47 -7.01 -10.69
N THR A 13 -4.12 -7.73 -9.78
CA THR A 13 -3.49 -8.26 -8.55
C THR A 13 -2.25 -9.10 -8.84
N GLU A 14 -2.27 -9.97 -9.87
CA GLU A 14 -1.12 -10.79 -10.24
C GLU A 14 0.04 -9.97 -10.82
N ASP A 15 -0.27 -8.94 -11.60
CA ASP A 15 0.74 -8.06 -12.18
C ASP A 15 1.37 -7.17 -11.10
N LEU A 16 0.56 -6.67 -10.17
CA LEU A 16 1.03 -5.98 -8.96
C LEU A 16 1.92 -6.89 -8.11
N GLN A 17 1.52 -8.13 -7.87
CA GLN A 17 2.33 -9.08 -7.12
C GLN A 17 3.71 -9.23 -7.74
N LYS A 18 3.79 -9.50 -9.04
CA LYS A 18 5.06 -9.63 -9.77
C LYS A 18 5.91 -8.35 -9.71
N LEU A 19 5.26 -7.19 -9.84
CA LEU A 19 5.92 -5.89 -9.74
C LEU A 19 6.59 -5.73 -8.37
N PHE A 20 5.85 -5.98 -7.29
CA PHE A 20 6.38 -5.88 -5.93
C PHE A 20 7.39 -6.97 -5.57
N GLU A 21 7.27 -8.19 -6.12
CA GLU A 21 8.30 -9.23 -6.01
C GLU A 21 9.62 -8.79 -6.63
N GLY A 22 9.59 -8.00 -7.72
CA GLY A 22 10.77 -7.40 -8.34
C GLY A 22 11.47 -6.34 -7.47
N TYR A 23 10.74 -5.69 -6.55
CA TYR A 23 11.30 -4.70 -5.62
C TYR A 23 11.73 -5.30 -4.28
N ALA A 24 11.13 -6.41 -3.89
CA ALA A 24 11.43 -7.07 -2.63
C ALA A 24 12.74 -7.87 -2.69
N GLU A 25 13.31 -8.14 -1.53
CA GLU A 25 14.57 -8.87 -1.40
C GLU A 25 14.33 -10.25 -0.76
N ASP A 26 15.06 -11.25 -1.24
CA ASP A 26 15.11 -12.57 -0.60
C ASP A 26 15.85 -12.47 0.74
N ARG A 27 15.09 -12.35 1.83
CA ARG A 27 15.62 -12.14 3.17
C ARG A 27 16.00 -13.43 3.89
N ASN A 28 15.47 -14.56 3.46
CA ASN A 28 15.75 -15.86 4.08
C ASN A 28 16.79 -16.68 3.31
N GLY A 29 17.20 -16.23 2.12
CA GLY A 29 18.23 -16.86 1.31
C GLY A 29 17.79 -18.17 0.65
N ASP A 30 16.46 -18.38 0.50
CA ASP A 30 15.93 -19.61 -0.14
C ASP A 30 15.78 -19.48 -1.66
N GLY A 31 16.16 -18.35 -2.22
CA GLY A 31 16.07 -18.05 -3.65
C GLY A 31 14.66 -17.69 -4.12
N LYS A 32 13.73 -17.42 -3.19
CA LYS A 32 12.34 -17.07 -3.51
C LYS A 32 11.94 -15.77 -2.83
N VAL A 33 11.24 -14.94 -3.58
CA VAL A 33 10.54 -13.77 -3.05
C VAL A 33 9.05 -13.98 -3.28
N LEU A 34 8.27 -13.90 -2.24
CA LEU A 34 6.81 -14.03 -2.31
C LEU A 34 6.16 -12.77 -1.73
N VAL A 35 5.40 -12.06 -2.55
CA VAL A 35 4.57 -10.95 -2.14
C VAL A 35 3.11 -11.40 -2.18
N SER A 36 2.41 -11.29 -1.07
CA SER A 36 0.96 -11.52 -1.05
C SER A 36 0.25 -10.19 -1.28
N VAL A 37 -0.60 -10.12 -2.28
CA VAL A 37 -1.49 -9.00 -2.55
C VAL A 37 -2.90 -9.42 -2.18
N GLN A 38 -3.51 -8.71 -1.22
CA GLN A 38 -4.87 -8.99 -0.76
C GLN A 38 -5.77 -7.81 -1.08
N TYR A 39 -6.96 -8.09 -1.61
CA TYR A 39 -8.02 -7.11 -1.72
C TYR A 39 -8.97 -7.22 -0.54
N THR A 40 -9.18 -6.12 0.15
CA THR A 40 -10.15 -6.02 1.24
C THR A 40 -10.93 -4.73 1.06
N PRO A 41 -12.09 -4.77 0.37
CA PRO A 41 -12.87 -3.58 0.04
C PRO A 41 -13.38 -2.90 1.30
N ILE A 42 -13.18 -1.59 1.38
CA ILE A 42 -13.70 -0.71 2.44
C ILE A 42 -14.57 0.35 1.77
N ASP A 43 -15.74 -0.08 1.30
CA ASP A 43 -16.69 0.75 0.59
C ASP A 43 -18.06 0.70 1.27
N GLU A 44 -18.66 1.89 1.45
CA GLU A 44 -20.00 2.09 2.02
C GLU A 44 -21.10 2.24 0.95
N GLU A 45 -20.78 2.02 -0.33
CA GLU A 45 -21.77 2.25 -1.39
C GLU A 45 -23.08 1.46 -1.19
N ALA A 46 -24.17 2.06 -1.63
CA ALA A 46 -25.52 1.54 -1.49
C ALA A 46 -25.65 0.15 -2.14
N GLY A 47 -25.67 -0.90 -1.33
CA GLY A 47 -25.75 -2.30 -1.75
C GLY A 47 -24.69 -3.22 -1.14
N SER A 48 -23.66 -2.69 -0.50
CA SER A 48 -22.69 -3.49 0.26
C SER A 48 -23.36 -4.04 1.54
N ASP A 49 -23.06 -5.30 1.87
CA ASP A 49 -23.49 -5.90 3.12
C ASP A 49 -22.82 -5.17 4.29
N PRO A 50 -23.59 -4.49 5.20
CA PRO A 50 -23.00 -3.77 6.32
C PRO A 50 -22.15 -4.65 7.25
N GLN A 51 -22.46 -5.95 7.33
CA GLN A 51 -21.68 -6.90 8.14
C GLN A 51 -20.33 -7.20 7.46
N ALA A 52 -20.31 -7.38 6.15
CA ALA A 52 -19.09 -7.57 5.39
C ALA A 52 -18.19 -6.33 5.47
N TYR A 53 -18.75 -5.12 5.33
CA TYR A 53 -18.04 -3.86 5.50
C TYR A 53 -17.36 -3.75 6.88
N GLN A 54 -18.09 -3.99 7.98
CA GLN A 54 -17.52 -3.94 9.32
C GLN A 54 -16.46 -5.03 9.55
N ALA A 55 -16.66 -6.23 9.00
CA ALA A 55 -15.69 -7.32 9.08
C ALA A 55 -14.40 -6.95 8.35
N ASN A 56 -14.48 -6.33 7.16
CA ASN A 56 -13.33 -5.89 6.38
C ASN A 56 -12.52 -4.81 7.10
N ILE A 57 -13.20 -3.78 7.65
CA ILE A 57 -12.53 -2.75 8.46
C ILE A 57 -11.80 -3.40 9.65
N THR A 58 -12.50 -4.27 10.40
CA THR A 58 -11.93 -4.94 11.57
C THR A 58 -10.70 -5.77 11.19
N LYS A 59 -10.77 -6.50 10.07
CA LYS A 59 -9.66 -7.29 9.54
C LYS A 59 -8.45 -6.40 9.24
N VAL A 60 -8.63 -5.33 8.46
CA VAL A 60 -7.53 -4.44 8.06
C VAL A 60 -6.92 -3.74 9.27
N ILE A 61 -7.72 -3.24 10.20
CA ILE A 61 -7.23 -2.66 11.46
C ILE A 61 -6.42 -3.69 12.26
N GLY A 62 -6.88 -4.94 12.31
CA GLY A 62 -6.13 -6.03 12.97
C GLY A 62 -4.76 -6.28 12.33
N GLU A 63 -4.67 -6.30 11.00
CA GLU A 63 -3.41 -6.45 10.26
C GLU A 63 -2.46 -5.25 10.50
N ILE A 64 -2.99 -4.02 10.55
CA ILE A 64 -2.23 -2.80 10.88
C ILE A 64 -1.64 -2.92 12.29
N GLN A 65 -2.47 -3.25 13.27
CA GLN A 65 -2.05 -3.36 14.68
C GLN A 65 -1.04 -4.50 14.91
N ALA A 66 -1.18 -5.60 14.18
CA ALA A 66 -0.25 -6.72 14.22
C ALA A 66 1.07 -6.44 13.48
N ASN A 67 1.13 -5.38 12.67
CA ASN A 67 2.22 -5.09 11.72
C ASN A 67 2.44 -6.24 10.70
N ASP A 68 1.37 -6.92 10.32
CA ASP A 68 1.41 -8.01 9.34
C ASP A 68 1.43 -7.47 7.90
N SER A 69 0.77 -6.32 7.66
CA SER A 69 0.76 -5.62 6.39
C SER A 69 1.20 -4.17 6.56
N LEU A 70 2.43 -3.86 6.14
CA LEU A 70 3.01 -2.52 6.28
C LEU A 70 2.82 -1.64 5.05
N ILE A 71 2.43 -2.21 3.91
CA ILE A 71 2.16 -1.48 2.66
C ILE A 71 0.68 -1.64 2.32
N MET A 72 0.01 -0.51 2.10
CA MET A 72 -1.41 -0.45 1.76
C MET A 72 -1.66 0.49 0.58
N ILE A 73 -2.66 0.17 -0.23
CA ILE A 73 -3.17 1.05 -1.28
C ILE A 73 -4.61 1.42 -0.92
N GLY A 74 -4.88 2.71 -0.87
CA GLY A 74 -6.20 3.23 -0.56
C GLY A 74 -6.32 4.73 -0.85
N ASP A 75 -7.56 5.20 -0.94
CA ASP A 75 -7.87 6.62 -0.99
C ASP A 75 -7.85 7.27 0.41
N THR A 76 -7.86 8.59 0.46
CA THR A 76 -7.82 9.34 1.72
C THR A 76 -8.95 8.96 2.68
N SER A 77 -10.17 8.75 2.16
CA SER A 77 -11.34 8.36 2.95
C SER A 77 -11.14 6.98 3.60
N THR A 78 -10.68 6.03 2.82
CA THR A 78 -10.37 4.67 3.28
C THR A 78 -9.27 4.69 4.34
N LEU A 79 -8.17 5.41 4.10
CA LEU A 79 -7.06 5.54 5.05
C LEU A 79 -7.53 6.18 6.38
N GLU A 80 -8.47 7.12 6.33
CA GLU A 80 -9.08 7.72 7.52
C GLU A 80 -9.94 6.70 8.28
N LYS A 81 -10.81 5.95 7.58
CA LYS A 81 -11.68 4.93 8.17
C LYS A 81 -10.92 3.82 8.90
N ILE A 82 -9.78 3.41 8.38
CA ILE A 82 -8.92 2.40 9.02
C ILE A 82 -7.93 3.00 10.03
N GLY A 83 -7.97 4.31 10.26
CA GLY A 83 -7.11 5.00 11.22
C GLY A 83 -5.65 5.11 10.80
N LEU A 84 -5.33 4.94 9.51
CA LEU A 84 -3.95 4.95 9.00
C LEU A 84 -3.51 6.35 8.53
N LYS A 85 -4.44 7.25 8.23
CA LYS A 85 -4.14 8.59 7.69
C LYS A 85 -3.05 9.37 8.44
N GLU A 86 -3.08 9.31 9.78
CA GLU A 86 -2.08 10.00 10.62
C GLU A 86 -0.79 9.19 10.86
N TYR A 87 -0.77 7.94 10.39
CA TYR A 87 0.33 7.00 10.60
C TYR A 87 0.97 6.53 9.29
N CYS A 88 0.78 7.27 8.20
CA CYS A 88 1.51 7.04 6.96
C CYS A 88 2.90 7.68 7.02
N VAL A 89 3.87 7.06 6.38
CA VAL A 89 5.19 7.67 6.18
C VAL A 89 5.06 8.86 5.23
N ASP A 90 5.56 10.02 5.64
CA ASP A 90 5.59 11.24 4.84
C ASP A 90 6.72 11.16 3.79
N PHE A 91 6.36 10.72 2.58
CA PHE A 91 7.33 10.64 1.47
C PHE A 91 7.71 12.02 0.94
N SER A 92 6.88 13.05 1.10
CA SER A 92 7.23 14.41 0.67
C SER A 92 8.40 15.00 1.47
N ALA A 93 8.57 14.58 2.72
CA ALA A 93 9.72 14.97 3.54
C ALA A 93 11.02 14.26 3.12
N ILE A 94 10.91 13.04 2.54
CA ILE A 94 12.04 12.25 2.09
C ILE A 94 12.45 12.63 0.65
N TYR A 95 11.47 12.90 -0.20
CA TYR A 95 11.64 13.20 -1.63
C TYR A 95 10.93 14.51 -2.02
N PRO A 96 11.40 15.68 -1.54
CA PRO A 96 10.68 16.95 -1.70
C PRO A 96 10.52 17.41 -3.16
N ASP A 97 11.39 16.96 -4.04
CA ASP A 97 11.37 17.31 -5.47
C ASP A 97 10.55 16.33 -6.33
N ASN A 98 10.01 15.27 -5.73
CA ASN A 98 9.21 14.25 -6.46
C ASN A 98 7.72 14.54 -6.30
N SER A 99 7.03 14.82 -7.41
CA SER A 99 5.61 15.19 -7.40
C SER A 99 4.66 14.06 -6.93
N ALA A 100 5.08 12.80 -7.06
CA ALA A 100 4.30 11.65 -6.58
C ALA A 100 4.47 11.40 -5.07
N ALA A 101 5.57 11.90 -4.47
CA ALA A 101 5.83 11.78 -3.05
C ALA A 101 4.95 12.75 -2.27
N GLN A 102 4.04 12.24 -1.47
CA GLN A 102 3.05 13.02 -0.71
C GLN A 102 3.10 12.66 0.79
N LYS A 103 2.42 13.47 1.60
CA LYS A 103 2.34 13.25 3.06
C LYS A 103 1.68 11.91 3.42
N LEU A 104 0.72 11.46 2.64
CA LEU A 104 0.00 10.18 2.85
C LEU A 104 0.70 8.97 2.21
N GLY A 105 1.80 9.16 1.52
CA GLY A 105 2.47 8.08 0.79
C GLY A 105 2.88 8.50 -0.62
N ILE A 106 2.79 7.57 -1.55
CA ILE A 106 3.06 7.80 -2.98
C ILE A 106 1.71 7.87 -3.71
N GLU A 107 1.40 9.02 -4.31
CA GLU A 107 0.20 9.24 -5.12
C GLU A 107 0.33 8.51 -6.45
N LEU A 108 -0.46 7.47 -6.64
CA LEU A 108 -0.28 6.53 -7.74
C LEU A 108 -0.61 7.12 -9.11
N SER A 109 -1.56 8.08 -9.20
CA SER A 109 -1.89 8.78 -10.44
C SER A 109 -0.73 9.60 -11.01
N LYS A 110 0.23 10.00 -10.17
CA LYS A 110 1.43 10.74 -10.56
C LYS A 110 2.61 9.85 -10.90
N THR A 111 2.39 8.54 -10.97
CA THR A 111 3.40 7.56 -11.35
C THR A 111 3.08 6.92 -12.69
N LYS A 112 4.05 6.21 -13.27
CA LYS A 112 3.85 5.41 -14.49
C LYS A 112 3.17 4.05 -14.23
N LEU A 113 2.56 3.85 -13.05
CA LEU A 113 1.89 2.59 -12.70
C LEU A 113 0.77 2.26 -13.69
N ASN A 114 0.03 3.27 -14.14
CA ASN A 114 -1.04 3.13 -15.13
C ASN A 114 -0.53 2.48 -16.43
N GLU A 115 0.61 2.98 -16.93
CA GLU A 115 1.26 2.46 -18.13
C GLU A 115 1.86 1.06 -17.88
N LYS A 116 2.51 0.89 -16.72
CA LYS A 116 3.17 -0.37 -16.33
C LYS A 116 2.20 -1.55 -16.21
N LEU A 117 1.00 -1.29 -15.72
CA LEU A 117 -0.06 -2.29 -15.55
C LEU A 117 -1.06 -2.33 -16.70
N GLU A 118 -0.91 -1.46 -17.70
CA GLU A 118 -1.86 -1.34 -18.83
C GLU A 118 -3.30 -1.20 -18.32
N LEU A 119 -3.54 -0.24 -17.42
CA LEU A 119 -4.87 0.00 -16.88
C LEU A 119 -5.78 0.60 -17.95
N SER A 120 -7.08 0.26 -17.90
CA SER A 120 -8.08 0.70 -18.88
C SER A 120 -8.44 2.18 -18.77
N SER A 121 -8.22 2.78 -17.60
CA SER A 121 -8.41 4.21 -17.33
C SER A 121 -7.39 4.70 -16.30
N PRO A 122 -7.10 6.01 -16.26
CA PRO A 122 -6.22 6.58 -15.25
C PRO A 122 -6.71 6.31 -13.83
N LEU A 123 -5.77 6.08 -12.91
CA LEU A 123 -6.06 6.02 -11.47
C LEU A 123 -6.54 7.39 -10.98
N SER A 124 -7.39 7.39 -9.97
CA SER A 124 -7.82 8.60 -9.28
C SER A 124 -6.64 9.33 -8.63
N ASP A 125 -6.70 10.68 -8.61
CA ASP A 125 -5.71 11.52 -7.94
C ASP A 125 -5.69 11.37 -6.41
N ASP A 126 -6.60 10.58 -5.84
CA ASP A 126 -6.71 10.34 -4.40
C ASP A 126 -6.34 8.90 -4.00
N ILE A 127 -5.60 8.17 -4.84
CA ILE A 127 -5.12 6.82 -4.54
C ILE A 127 -3.64 6.85 -4.16
N TYR A 128 -3.32 6.33 -2.98
CA TYR A 128 -1.97 6.34 -2.41
C TYR A 128 -1.46 4.93 -2.13
N LEU A 129 -0.18 4.71 -2.40
CA LEU A 129 0.58 3.62 -1.79
C LEU A 129 1.17 4.15 -0.49
N CYS A 130 0.67 3.65 0.63
CA CYS A 130 1.06 4.05 1.96
C CYS A 130 1.99 3.02 2.59
N VAL A 131 3.00 3.48 3.28
CA VAL A 131 3.78 2.67 4.22
C VAL A 131 3.41 3.11 5.63
N GLN A 132 3.00 2.14 6.46
CA GLN A 132 2.65 2.41 7.85
C GLN A 132 3.88 2.85 8.64
N GLN A 133 3.78 3.93 9.43
CA GLN A 133 4.77 4.26 10.45
C GLN A 133 4.71 3.25 11.61
N ILE A 134 5.84 3.00 12.22
CA ILE A 134 5.95 2.12 13.40
C ILE A 134 6.43 2.90 14.62
N ASP A 135 6.10 2.41 15.80
CA ASP A 135 6.64 2.96 17.05
C ASP A 135 8.17 2.81 17.10
N GLY A 136 8.87 3.85 17.52
CA GLY A 136 10.33 3.83 17.69
C GLY A 136 10.84 2.75 18.66
N ASN A 137 9.97 2.29 19.58
CA ASN A 137 10.24 1.20 20.51
C ASN A 137 9.77 -0.17 19.97
N ALA A 138 9.36 -0.28 18.71
CA ALA A 138 8.96 -1.53 18.10
C ALA A 138 10.09 -2.58 18.18
N LYS A 139 9.68 -3.86 18.22
CA LYS A 139 10.63 -4.99 18.23
C LYS A 139 11.49 -4.98 16.96
N GLU A 140 12.74 -5.44 17.07
CA GLU A 140 13.69 -5.46 15.96
C GLU A 140 13.16 -6.13 14.68
N LYS A 141 12.38 -7.21 14.82
CA LYS A 141 11.71 -7.84 13.67
C LYS A 141 10.75 -6.89 12.94
N ILE A 142 9.98 -6.07 13.68
CA ILE A 142 9.04 -5.10 13.10
C ILE A 142 9.81 -3.99 12.41
N LYS A 143 10.89 -3.48 13.03
CA LYS A 143 11.78 -2.48 12.44
C LYS A 143 12.37 -2.97 11.13
N ALA A 144 12.91 -4.19 11.11
CA ALA A 144 13.48 -4.80 9.91
C ALA A 144 12.44 -5.00 8.79
N ASN A 145 11.18 -5.33 9.14
CA ASN A 145 10.10 -5.42 8.17
C ASN A 145 9.71 -4.03 7.63
N HIS A 146 9.70 -3.02 8.49
CA HIS A 146 9.41 -1.64 8.10
C HIS A 146 10.49 -1.07 7.17
N GLU A 147 11.78 -1.28 7.47
CA GLU A 147 12.88 -0.91 6.59
C GLU A 147 12.76 -1.57 5.22
N HIS A 148 12.34 -2.83 5.18
CA HIS A 148 12.07 -3.53 3.94
C HIS A 148 10.89 -2.94 3.16
N ALA A 149 9.79 -2.61 3.84
CA ALA A 149 8.64 -1.93 3.23
C ALA A 149 9.02 -0.57 2.65
N LEU A 150 9.84 0.21 3.37
CA LEU A 150 10.40 1.47 2.88
C LEU A 150 11.30 1.28 1.65
N SER A 151 12.16 0.26 1.65
CA SER A 151 13.01 -0.07 0.50
C SER A 151 12.19 -0.42 -0.75
N ILE A 152 11.11 -1.18 -0.59
CA ILE A 152 10.17 -1.49 -1.68
C ILE A 152 9.53 -0.22 -2.22
N ALA A 153 9.00 0.63 -1.35
CA ALA A 153 8.35 1.88 -1.74
C ALA A 153 9.34 2.87 -2.40
N ASP A 154 10.59 2.91 -1.94
CA ASP A 154 11.67 3.71 -2.54
C ASP A 154 11.99 3.24 -3.97
N LYS A 155 12.16 1.93 -4.18
CA LYS A 155 12.40 1.36 -5.51
C LYS A 155 11.21 1.63 -6.44
N PHE A 156 9.98 1.44 -5.93
CA PHE A 156 8.75 1.75 -6.66
C PHE A 156 8.72 3.22 -7.11
N LEU A 157 8.97 4.15 -6.20
CA LEU A 157 8.96 5.58 -6.50
C LEU A 157 10.03 5.95 -7.54
N LYS A 158 11.25 5.44 -7.41
CA LYS A 158 12.37 5.72 -8.32
C LYS A 158 12.17 5.17 -9.73
N GLU A 159 11.54 4.02 -9.86
CA GLU A 159 11.28 3.40 -11.17
C GLU A 159 10.08 4.00 -11.89
N LEU A 160 9.03 4.36 -11.14
CA LEU A 160 7.73 4.73 -11.72
C LEU A 160 7.42 6.25 -11.67
N SER A 161 8.27 7.07 -11.13
CA SER A 161 8.08 8.53 -11.17
C SER A 161 8.40 9.13 -12.50
#